data_57a2d2097d9616f0fb4e8714000b2233
#
_entry.id   57a2d2097d9616f0fb4e8714000b2233
#
_cell.length_a   1.000
_cell.length_b   1.000
_cell.length_c   1.000
_cell.angle_alpha   90.00
_cell.angle_beta   90.00
_cell.angle_gamma   90.00
#
_symmetry.space_group_name_H-M   'P 1'
#
loop_
_entity.id
_entity.type
_entity.pdbx_description
1 polymer ?
#
loop_
_entity_poly.entity_id
_entity_poly.type
_entity_poly.pdbx_seq_one_letter_code
_entity_poly.pdbx_strand_id
1 'polypeptide(L)'
;MTLSRYAPLLALVATSLFAADSNSSDEALVSRIAFGSCLGQDGMQPIWDQVQRAKPDLFVLLGDNVYADTKDPVELRAAYAKLGAQPGYQRLKKAMPVLATWDDHDYGENDAGAEHPNKEASKQVFLDFFGVPKDSPRRQRDGVYHAEVFGPPGKRVQIILLDTRFNRSPLVFQEDKTDLVDGGRYLPNDDPNATLLGASQWAWFEEQLRVPAQVRIIGSSIEVVDEDSGGEKWANFPLER
;
A
#
# COMPACT_ATOMS: atom_id res chain seq x y z
N MET A 1 45.27 16.02 -49.48
CA MET A 1 43.89 15.50 -49.61
C MET A 1 43.70 14.38 -48.61
N THR A 2 43.20 14.68 -47.45
CA THR A 2 42.94 13.71 -46.39
C THR A 2 41.43 13.69 -46.11
N LEU A 3 40.81 12.55 -46.47
CA LEU A 3 39.40 12.29 -46.28
C LEU A 3 39.17 11.88 -44.81
N SER A 4 38.48 12.71 -44.08
CA SER A 4 37.98 12.44 -42.72
C SER A 4 36.74 11.53 -42.84
N ARG A 5 36.78 10.33 -42.19
CA ARG A 5 35.63 9.40 -42.07
C ARG A 5 34.91 9.70 -40.80
N TYR A 6 33.69 10.23 -40.88
CA TYR A 6 32.74 10.28 -39.75
C TYR A 6 32.04 8.94 -39.66
N ALA A 7 32.19 8.26 -38.53
CA ALA A 7 31.39 7.11 -38.17
C ALA A 7 30.17 7.61 -37.36
N PRO A 8 28.94 7.17 -37.64
CA PRO A 8 27.80 7.52 -36.86
C PRO A 8 27.79 6.71 -35.56
N LEU A 9 27.68 7.39 -34.45
CA LEU A 9 27.47 6.82 -33.12
C LEU A 9 26.02 6.36 -33.04
N LEU A 10 25.79 5.04 -33.10
CA LEU A 10 24.47 4.45 -32.81
C LEU A 10 24.25 4.50 -31.30
N ALA A 11 23.36 5.38 -30.83
CA ALA A 11 22.90 5.37 -29.45
C ALA A 11 21.92 4.20 -29.29
N LEU A 12 22.35 3.15 -28.58
CA LEU A 12 21.50 2.06 -28.14
C LEU A 12 20.62 2.58 -26.99
N VAL A 13 19.35 2.89 -27.26
CA VAL A 13 18.34 3.12 -26.24
C VAL A 13 17.98 1.76 -25.65
N ALA A 14 18.53 1.44 -24.48
CA ALA A 14 18.10 0.27 -23.72
C ALA A 14 16.73 0.59 -23.11
N THR A 15 15.67 0.15 -23.78
CA THR A 15 14.35 0.02 -23.16
C THR A 15 14.40 -1.11 -22.14
N SER A 16 14.53 -0.79 -20.86
CA SER A 16 14.31 -1.73 -19.79
C SER A 16 12.82 -2.12 -19.79
N LEU A 17 12.52 -3.26 -20.42
CA LEU A 17 11.25 -3.94 -20.16
C LEU A 17 11.28 -4.41 -18.70
N PHE A 18 10.58 -3.70 -17.82
CA PHE A 18 10.19 -4.26 -16.54
C PHE A 18 9.21 -5.39 -16.87
N ALA A 19 9.68 -6.63 -16.73
CA ALA A 19 8.79 -7.78 -16.72
C ALA A 19 7.84 -7.59 -15.52
N ALA A 20 6.58 -7.28 -15.81
CA ALA A 20 5.51 -7.49 -14.86
C ALA A 20 5.54 -8.98 -14.52
N ASP A 21 5.53 -9.31 -13.22
CA ASP A 21 5.36 -10.69 -12.77
C ASP A 21 4.04 -11.21 -13.37
N SER A 22 4.15 -11.89 -14.50
CA SER A 22 3.02 -12.52 -15.18
C SER A 22 2.64 -13.79 -14.44
N ASN A 23 1.86 -13.64 -13.36
CA ASN A 23 1.18 -14.74 -12.71
C ASN A 23 -0.29 -14.72 -13.11
N SER A 24 -0.80 -15.86 -13.44
CA SER A 24 -2.17 -16.38 -13.66
C SER A 24 -3.42 -15.51 -13.37
N SER A 25 -3.27 -14.25 -12.99
CA SER A 25 -4.35 -13.28 -12.76
C SER A 25 -4.90 -12.67 -14.06
N ASP A 26 -4.11 -12.68 -15.14
CA ASP A 26 -4.46 -12.02 -16.41
C ASP A 26 -5.72 -12.60 -17.10
N GLU A 27 -6.15 -13.81 -16.75
CA GLU A 27 -7.36 -14.44 -17.31
C GLU A 27 -8.55 -14.43 -16.32
N ALA A 28 -8.30 -14.27 -15.00
CA ALA A 28 -9.34 -14.33 -13.99
C ALA A 28 -10.21 -13.06 -14.01
N LEU A 29 -11.49 -13.22 -14.33
CA LEU A 29 -12.45 -12.12 -14.24
C LEU A 29 -12.73 -11.78 -12.77
N VAL A 30 -12.53 -10.52 -12.41
CA VAL A 30 -12.91 -9.97 -11.12
C VAL A 30 -14.12 -9.08 -11.30
N SER A 31 -15.23 -9.44 -10.69
CA SER A 31 -16.52 -8.73 -10.76
C SER A 31 -17.03 -8.28 -9.40
N ARG A 32 -16.58 -8.95 -8.35
CA ARG A 32 -16.93 -8.63 -6.96
C ARG A 32 -15.68 -8.55 -6.11
N ILE A 33 -15.43 -7.38 -5.56
CA ILE A 33 -14.28 -7.10 -4.69
C ILE A 33 -14.84 -6.78 -3.32
N ALA A 34 -14.30 -7.43 -2.28
CA ALA A 34 -14.51 -7.04 -0.91
C ALA A 34 -13.24 -6.37 -0.37
N PHE A 35 -13.41 -5.41 0.50
CA PHE A 35 -12.30 -4.72 1.16
C PHE A 35 -12.63 -4.40 2.61
N GLY A 36 -11.60 -4.20 3.40
CA GLY A 36 -11.72 -3.84 4.81
C GLY A 36 -10.38 -3.44 5.40
N SER A 37 -10.43 -2.90 6.61
CA SER A 37 -9.28 -2.46 7.42
C SER A 37 -9.56 -2.71 8.90
N CYS A 38 -8.64 -2.32 9.78
CA CYS A 38 -8.83 -2.26 11.23
C CYS A 38 -9.18 -3.64 11.82
N LEU A 39 -8.34 -4.63 11.56
CA LEU A 39 -8.58 -6.01 11.92
C LEU A 39 -7.86 -6.42 13.21
N GLY A 40 -8.57 -6.42 14.34
CA GLY A 40 -8.03 -6.87 15.62
C GLY A 40 -7.73 -8.38 15.63
N GLN A 41 -6.44 -8.75 15.70
CA GLN A 41 -5.97 -10.14 15.63
C GLN A 41 -6.27 -10.98 16.87
N ASP A 42 -6.51 -10.34 18.03
CA ASP A 42 -6.66 -11.02 19.31
C ASP A 42 -8.10 -11.42 19.64
N GLY A 43 -9.08 -10.92 18.88
CA GLY A 43 -10.50 -11.18 19.09
C GLY A 43 -11.11 -12.22 18.14
N MET A 44 -12.37 -12.54 18.39
CA MET A 44 -13.18 -13.29 17.42
C MET A 44 -13.44 -12.41 16.19
N GLN A 45 -13.28 -12.99 15.01
CA GLN A 45 -13.44 -12.29 13.73
C GLN A 45 -14.61 -12.89 12.92
N PRO A 46 -15.88 -12.68 13.35
CA PRO A 46 -17.05 -13.23 12.65
C PRO A 46 -17.26 -12.65 11.25
N ILE A 47 -16.58 -11.56 10.94
CA ILE A 47 -16.66 -10.89 9.63
C ILE A 47 -16.26 -11.82 8.48
N TRP A 48 -15.33 -12.74 8.70
CA TRP A 48 -14.88 -13.66 7.66
C TRP A 48 -15.98 -14.55 7.09
N ASP A 49 -16.93 -14.95 7.92
CA ASP A 49 -18.08 -15.74 7.46
C ASP A 49 -19.01 -14.91 6.56
N GLN A 50 -19.15 -13.61 6.83
CA GLN A 50 -19.94 -12.71 5.99
C GLN A 50 -19.25 -12.44 4.65
N VAL A 51 -17.93 -12.20 4.68
CA VAL A 51 -17.13 -12.03 3.46
C VAL A 51 -17.26 -13.27 2.57
N GLN A 52 -17.13 -14.48 3.13
CA GLN A 52 -17.26 -15.71 2.36
C GLN A 52 -18.68 -15.91 1.79
N ARG A 53 -19.72 -15.55 2.54
CA ARG A 53 -21.11 -15.58 2.03
C ARG A 53 -21.35 -14.64 0.86
N ALA A 54 -20.66 -13.50 0.85
CA ALA A 54 -20.70 -12.55 -0.26
C ALA A 54 -20.01 -13.07 -1.52
N LYS A 55 -19.16 -14.10 -1.41
CA LYS A 55 -18.42 -14.74 -2.51
C LYS A 55 -17.70 -13.73 -3.38
N PRO A 56 -16.79 -12.89 -2.84
CA PRO A 56 -15.99 -12.02 -3.67
C PRO A 56 -14.95 -12.83 -4.47
N ASP A 57 -14.53 -12.27 -5.59
CA ASP A 57 -13.45 -12.83 -6.41
C ASP A 57 -12.07 -12.41 -5.87
N LEU A 58 -12.03 -11.33 -5.08
CA LEU A 58 -10.84 -10.72 -4.51
C LEU A 58 -11.16 -10.06 -3.17
N PHE A 59 -10.25 -10.17 -2.21
CA PHE A 59 -10.29 -9.41 -0.96
C PHE A 59 -9.11 -8.45 -0.87
N VAL A 60 -9.35 -7.20 -0.45
CA VAL A 60 -8.33 -6.17 -0.28
C VAL A 60 -8.29 -5.72 1.17
N LEU A 61 -7.12 -5.81 1.77
CA LEU A 61 -6.82 -5.27 3.10
C LEU A 61 -6.20 -3.87 2.93
N LEU A 62 -6.83 -2.87 3.55
CA LEU A 62 -6.47 -1.46 3.39
C LEU A 62 -5.66 -0.88 4.56
N GLY A 63 -5.02 -1.74 5.36
CA GLY A 63 -4.24 -1.33 6.51
C GLY A 63 -4.83 -1.75 7.83
N ASP A 64 -4.08 -1.57 8.92
CA ASP A 64 -4.42 -2.08 10.26
C ASP A 64 -4.77 -3.57 10.21
N ASN A 65 -3.96 -4.30 9.48
CA ASN A 65 -4.16 -5.75 9.35
C ASN A 65 -3.95 -6.45 10.70
N VAL A 66 -3.12 -5.86 11.55
CA VAL A 66 -2.92 -6.20 12.96
C VAL A 66 -2.62 -4.95 13.76
N TYR A 67 -2.93 -4.96 15.05
CA TYR A 67 -2.60 -3.90 16.02
C TYR A 67 -1.39 -4.35 16.84
N ALA A 68 -0.21 -4.01 16.38
CA ALA A 68 1.06 -4.33 17.04
C ALA A 68 1.62 -3.14 17.83
N ASP A 69 1.52 -1.93 17.29
CA ASP A 69 1.96 -0.66 17.91
C ASP A 69 3.38 -0.75 18.49
N THR A 70 4.31 -1.26 17.70
CA THR A 70 5.64 -1.60 18.19
C THR A 70 6.74 -1.18 17.23
N LYS A 71 7.91 -0.89 17.80
CA LYS A 71 9.16 -0.75 17.04
C LYS A 71 9.90 -2.07 16.85
N ASP A 72 9.48 -3.14 17.56
CA ASP A 72 10.15 -4.43 17.49
C ASP A 72 9.56 -5.30 16.38
N PRO A 73 10.34 -5.63 15.33
CA PRO A 73 9.87 -6.49 14.24
C PRO A 73 9.54 -7.93 14.71
N VAL A 74 10.03 -8.37 15.88
CA VAL A 74 9.69 -9.69 16.45
C VAL A 74 8.26 -9.66 16.98
N GLU A 75 7.87 -8.60 17.68
CA GLU A 75 6.49 -8.41 18.17
C GLU A 75 5.51 -8.23 17.01
N LEU A 76 5.88 -7.44 15.99
CA LEU A 76 5.07 -7.28 14.79
C LEU A 76 4.86 -8.63 14.09
N ARG A 77 5.91 -9.45 13.96
CA ARG A 77 5.80 -10.81 13.39
C ARG A 77 4.87 -11.71 14.22
N ALA A 78 4.91 -11.58 15.54
CA ALA A 78 4.02 -12.33 16.43
C ALA A 78 2.54 -11.90 16.26
N ALA A 79 2.27 -10.60 16.07
CA ALA A 79 0.93 -10.11 15.80
C ALA A 79 0.38 -10.65 14.47
N TYR A 80 1.18 -10.61 13.40
CA TYR A 80 0.82 -11.23 12.12
C TYR A 80 0.65 -12.75 12.22
N ALA A 81 1.44 -13.45 13.03
CA ALA A 81 1.26 -14.88 13.25
C ALA A 81 -0.10 -15.21 13.90
N LYS A 82 -0.59 -14.37 14.83
CA LYS A 82 -1.93 -14.50 15.40
C LYS A 82 -3.02 -14.35 14.33
N LEU A 83 -2.94 -13.34 13.47
CA LEU A 83 -3.86 -13.20 12.34
C LEU A 83 -3.79 -14.42 11.42
N GLY A 84 -2.60 -14.87 11.07
CA GLY A 84 -2.38 -16.05 10.24
C GLY A 84 -2.96 -17.35 10.84
N ALA A 85 -3.08 -17.44 12.17
CA ALA A 85 -3.66 -18.56 12.88
C ALA A 85 -5.20 -18.50 12.94
N GLN A 86 -5.83 -17.36 12.63
CA GLN A 86 -7.29 -17.22 12.65
C GLN A 86 -7.95 -18.14 11.62
N PRO A 87 -8.84 -19.06 12.03
CA PRO A 87 -9.43 -20.04 11.09
C PRO A 87 -10.22 -19.38 9.97
N GLY A 88 -10.89 -18.26 10.25
CA GLY A 88 -11.64 -17.49 9.25
C GLY A 88 -10.75 -16.89 8.18
N TYR A 89 -9.63 -16.28 8.59
CA TYR A 89 -8.63 -15.73 7.67
C TYR A 89 -7.96 -16.82 6.82
N GLN A 90 -7.65 -17.97 7.42
CA GLN A 90 -7.12 -19.13 6.67
C GLN A 90 -8.08 -19.62 5.59
N ARG A 91 -9.39 -19.70 5.92
CA ARG A 91 -10.42 -20.05 4.94
C ARG A 91 -10.51 -19.03 3.81
N LEU A 92 -10.44 -17.72 4.15
CA LEU A 92 -10.44 -16.65 3.17
C LEU A 92 -9.27 -16.80 2.19
N LYS A 93 -8.04 -16.92 2.69
CA LYS A 93 -6.83 -17.06 1.85
C LYS A 93 -6.85 -18.31 0.94
N LYS A 94 -7.56 -19.35 1.33
CA LYS A 94 -7.75 -20.55 0.48
C LYS A 94 -8.80 -20.34 -0.61
N ALA A 95 -9.75 -19.47 -0.36
CA ALA A 95 -10.91 -19.29 -1.25
C ALA A 95 -10.67 -18.27 -2.36
N MET A 96 -9.82 -17.26 -2.12
CA MET A 96 -9.62 -16.16 -3.05
C MET A 96 -8.25 -15.49 -2.85
N PRO A 97 -7.74 -14.74 -3.86
CA PRO A 97 -6.60 -13.86 -3.70
C PRO A 97 -6.85 -12.79 -2.64
N VAL A 98 -5.79 -12.42 -1.91
CA VAL A 98 -5.80 -11.32 -0.94
C VAL A 98 -4.68 -10.35 -1.28
N LEU A 99 -5.04 -9.11 -1.59
CA LEU A 99 -4.09 -8.01 -1.72
C LEU A 99 -4.08 -7.18 -0.43
N ALA A 100 -2.96 -6.56 -0.11
CA ALA A 100 -2.85 -5.77 1.11
C ALA A 100 -1.92 -4.57 0.97
N THR A 101 -2.25 -3.50 1.67
CA THR A 101 -1.34 -2.48 2.14
C THR A 101 -1.37 -2.45 3.66
N TRP A 102 -0.47 -1.72 4.26
CA TRP A 102 -0.45 -1.49 5.71
C TRP A 102 -1.01 -0.12 6.08
N ASP A 103 -1.24 0.07 7.39
CA ASP A 103 -1.38 1.37 8.00
C ASP A 103 -0.46 1.49 9.22
N ASP A 104 -0.66 2.43 10.12
CA ASP A 104 0.25 2.74 11.22
C ASP A 104 0.41 1.59 12.23
N HIS A 105 -0.67 0.95 12.66
CA HIS A 105 -0.64 -0.11 13.67
C HIS A 105 0.08 -1.38 13.23
N ASP A 106 0.19 -1.64 11.94
CA ASP A 106 0.94 -2.77 11.39
C ASP A 106 2.22 -2.37 10.62
N TYR A 107 2.54 -1.07 10.64
CA TYR A 107 3.80 -0.52 10.17
C TYR A 107 4.76 -0.24 11.32
N GLY A 108 4.27 0.34 12.43
CA GLY A 108 5.08 0.79 13.55
C GLY A 108 4.27 1.13 14.79
N GLU A 109 4.34 2.38 15.20
CA GLU A 109 3.53 2.96 16.28
C GLU A 109 2.40 3.80 15.68
N ASN A 110 1.37 4.06 16.48
CA ASN A 110 0.24 4.91 16.07
C ASN A 110 0.72 6.20 15.41
N ASP A 111 0.15 6.51 14.27
CA ASP A 111 0.46 7.66 13.42
C ASP A 111 1.94 7.76 12.99
N ALA A 112 2.71 6.68 12.99
CA ALA A 112 4.10 6.68 12.56
C ALA A 112 4.25 6.84 11.04
N GLY A 113 5.31 7.56 10.62
CA GLY A 113 5.69 7.79 9.23
C GLY A 113 7.17 7.50 8.96
N ALA A 114 7.80 8.31 8.12
CA ALA A 114 9.20 8.11 7.71
C ALA A 114 10.21 8.10 8.86
N GLU A 115 9.85 8.68 9.99
CA GLU A 115 10.63 8.72 11.23
C GLU A 115 10.71 7.38 11.95
N HIS A 116 9.88 6.38 11.60
CA HIS A 116 9.93 5.06 12.23
C HIS A 116 11.28 4.38 12.05
N PRO A 117 12.02 4.07 13.14
CA PRO A 117 13.43 3.66 13.04
C PRO A 117 13.63 2.28 12.41
N ASN A 118 12.64 1.40 12.50
CA ASN A 118 12.72 0.01 12.02
C ASN A 118 11.81 -0.27 10.80
N LYS A 119 11.45 0.76 10.05
CA LYS A 119 10.53 0.66 8.90
C LYS A 119 10.94 -0.39 7.86
N GLU A 120 12.23 -0.55 7.61
CA GLU A 120 12.73 -1.59 6.69
C GLU A 120 12.46 -3.00 7.22
N ALA A 121 12.63 -3.21 8.53
CA ALA A 121 12.34 -4.50 9.15
C ALA A 121 10.84 -4.78 9.18
N SER A 122 10.01 -3.78 9.47
CA SER A 122 8.55 -3.87 9.39
C SER A 122 8.10 -4.24 7.98
N LYS A 123 8.67 -3.60 6.95
CA LYS A 123 8.41 -3.94 5.54
C LYS A 123 8.70 -5.41 5.24
N GLN A 124 9.83 -5.94 5.71
CA GLN A 124 10.15 -7.34 5.48
C GLN A 124 9.18 -8.28 6.20
N VAL A 125 8.73 -7.94 7.41
CA VAL A 125 7.71 -8.72 8.14
C VAL A 125 6.38 -8.75 7.35
N PHE A 126 5.91 -7.59 6.89
CA PHE A 126 4.70 -7.49 6.06
C PHE A 126 4.82 -8.32 4.78
N LEU A 127 5.88 -8.13 4.01
CA LEU A 127 6.09 -8.85 2.75
C LEU A 127 6.24 -10.37 2.95
N ASP A 128 6.83 -10.81 4.06
CA ASP A 128 6.91 -12.23 4.43
C ASP A 128 5.53 -12.81 4.72
N PHE A 129 4.70 -12.09 5.50
CA PHE A 129 3.36 -12.54 5.86
C PHE A 129 2.42 -12.69 4.65
N PHE A 130 2.50 -11.74 3.73
CA PHE A 130 1.71 -11.78 2.50
C PHE A 130 2.33 -12.64 1.39
N GLY A 131 3.44 -13.33 1.67
CA GLY A 131 4.02 -14.33 0.78
C GLY A 131 4.71 -13.75 -0.45
N VAL A 132 5.16 -12.50 -0.38
CA VAL A 132 5.91 -11.88 -1.48
C VAL A 132 7.24 -12.62 -1.69
N PRO A 133 7.57 -13.07 -2.91
CA PRO A 133 8.80 -13.81 -3.19
C PRO A 133 10.07 -13.08 -2.71
N LYS A 134 11.08 -13.84 -2.30
CA LYS A 134 12.33 -13.27 -1.75
C LYS A 134 13.14 -12.46 -2.77
N ASP A 135 13.00 -12.79 -4.03
CA ASP A 135 13.62 -12.14 -5.19
C ASP A 135 12.76 -11.03 -5.81
N SER A 136 11.56 -10.79 -5.27
CA SER A 136 10.66 -9.74 -5.77
C SER A 136 11.29 -8.35 -5.65
N PRO A 137 11.20 -7.52 -6.71
CA PRO A 137 11.65 -6.12 -6.67
C PRO A 137 10.96 -5.28 -5.58
N ARG A 138 9.76 -5.68 -5.15
CA ARG A 138 9.05 -5.03 -4.03
C ARG A 138 9.85 -5.00 -2.73
N ARG A 139 10.77 -5.95 -2.54
CA ARG A 139 11.60 -6.02 -1.33
C ARG A 139 12.73 -5.02 -1.29
N GLN A 140 13.11 -4.49 -2.46
CA GLN A 140 14.27 -3.59 -2.59
C GLN A 140 13.89 -2.12 -2.70
N ARG A 141 12.62 -1.81 -2.98
CA ARG A 141 12.13 -0.44 -3.06
C ARG A 141 11.59 0.05 -1.71
N ASP A 142 11.44 1.34 -1.58
CA ASP A 142 10.85 2.00 -0.42
C ASP A 142 9.34 1.66 -0.35
N GLY A 143 8.92 1.09 0.80
CA GLY A 143 7.51 0.81 1.07
C GLY A 143 6.97 -0.50 0.48
N VAL A 144 5.64 -0.69 0.69
CA VAL A 144 4.91 -1.92 0.33
C VAL A 144 3.92 -1.73 -0.82
N TYR A 145 3.81 -0.53 -1.39
CA TYR A 145 2.87 -0.23 -2.46
C TYR A 145 2.90 -1.28 -3.59
N HIS A 146 1.73 -1.53 -4.19
CA HIS A 146 1.57 -2.64 -5.11
C HIS A 146 0.44 -2.39 -6.10
N ALA A 147 0.53 -2.98 -7.29
CA ALA A 147 -0.56 -3.00 -8.24
C ALA A 147 -0.69 -4.37 -8.89
N GLU A 148 -1.93 -4.79 -9.10
CA GLU A 148 -2.24 -5.99 -9.87
C GLU A 148 -3.34 -5.69 -10.89
N VAL A 149 -3.31 -6.40 -12.01
CA VAL A 149 -4.32 -6.34 -13.06
C VAL A 149 -4.98 -7.70 -13.19
N PHE A 150 -6.29 -7.72 -13.18
CA PHE A 150 -7.12 -8.92 -13.33
C PHE A 150 -7.94 -8.84 -14.60
N GLY A 151 -8.09 -9.96 -15.29
CA GLY A 151 -8.95 -10.10 -16.46
C GLY A 151 -8.27 -9.81 -17.80
N PRO A 152 -8.84 -10.35 -18.89
CA PRO A 152 -8.32 -10.21 -20.23
C PRO A 152 -8.48 -8.77 -20.77
N PRO A 153 -7.78 -8.41 -21.85
CA PRO A 153 -7.96 -7.13 -22.53
C PRO A 153 -9.43 -6.82 -22.81
N GLY A 154 -9.85 -5.60 -22.49
CA GLY A 154 -11.24 -5.14 -22.59
C GLY A 154 -12.12 -5.43 -21.36
N LYS A 155 -11.62 -6.19 -20.38
CA LYS A 155 -12.30 -6.48 -19.10
C LYS A 155 -11.36 -6.38 -17.89
N ARG A 156 -10.29 -5.60 -17.99
CA ARG A 156 -9.28 -5.47 -16.94
C ARG A 156 -9.76 -4.61 -15.79
N VAL A 157 -9.55 -5.14 -14.60
CA VAL A 157 -9.64 -4.40 -13.34
C VAL A 157 -8.25 -4.27 -12.77
N GLN A 158 -7.79 -3.04 -12.58
CA GLN A 158 -6.51 -2.76 -11.93
C GLN A 158 -6.77 -2.33 -10.48
N ILE A 159 -6.06 -2.98 -9.55
CA ILE A 159 -6.01 -2.57 -8.14
C ILE A 159 -4.63 -1.97 -7.88
N ILE A 160 -4.60 -0.75 -7.38
CA ILE A 160 -3.39 -0.04 -6.97
C ILE A 160 -3.50 0.22 -5.47
N LEU A 161 -2.56 -0.28 -4.68
CA LEU A 161 -2.49 -0.05 -3.25
C LEU A 161 -1.31 0.87 -2.95
N LEU A 162 -1.59 2.01 -2.35
CA LEU A 162 -0.59 2.99 -1.96
C LEU A 162 -0.02 2.65 -0.58
N ASP A 163 1.20 3.06 -0.36
CA ASP A 163 1.86 3.08 0.94
C ASP A 163 1.90 4.53 1.45
N THR A 164 1.14 4.81 2.47
CA THR A 164 1.01 6.14 3.06
C THR A 164 1.85 6.31 4.32
N ARG A 165 2.78 5.38 4.60
CA ARG A 165 3.59 5.37 5.82
C ARG A 165 5.08 5.54 5.58
N PHE A 166 5.66 4.72 4.72
CA PHE A 166 7.11 4.55 4.60
C PHE A 166 7.87 5.85 4.32
N ASN A 167 7.33 6.71 3.47
CA ASN A 167 7.93 7.99 3.07
C ASN A 167 7.20 9.21 3.65
N ARG A 168 6.11 9.02 4.38
CA ARG A 168 5.30 10.11 4.90
C ARG A 168 6.11 10.98 5.85
N SER A 169 6.21 12.26 5.52
CA SER A 169 6.81 13.27 6.39
C SER A 169 6.07 13.36 7.73
N PRO A 170 6.74 13.80 8.81
CA PRO A 170 6.10 13.98 10.10
C PRO A 170 4.85 14.85 10.02
N LEU A 171 3.83 14.49 10.79
CA LEU A 171 2.61 15.26 10.93
C LEU A 171 2.88 16.53 11.75
N VAL A 172 2.20 17.62 11.41
CA VAL A 172 2.23 18.87 12.17
C VAL A 172 1.19 18.77 13.26
N PHE A 173 1.65 18.73 14.51
CA PHE A 173 0.78 18.57 15.67
C PHE A 173 0.27 19.92 16.16
N GLN A 174 -1.01 19.99 16.48
CA GLN A 174 -1.60 21.16 17.12
C GLN A 174 -1.32 21.13 18.63
N GLU A 175 -0.48 22.04 19.13
CA GLU A 175 -0.10 22.10 20.55
C GLU A 175 -1.24 22.64 21.44
N ASP A 176 -2.02 23.59 20.93
CA ASP A 176 -3.13 24.19 21.66
C ASP A 176 -4.40 23.34 21.56
N LYS A 177 -4.86 22.85 22.71
CA LYS A 177 -6.04 21.98 22.79
C LYS A 177 -7.36 22.74 22.96
N THR A 178 -7.33 24.09 23.04
CA THR A 178 -8.51 24.88 23.35
C THR A 178 -9.49 25.03 22.21
N ASP A 179 -9.05 24.87 20.98
CA ASP A 179 -9.84 25.04 19.75
C ASP A 179 -9.95 23.76 18.90
N LEU A 180 -9.93 22.59 19.55
CA LEU A 180 -10.10 21.32 18.83
C LEU A 180 -11.53 21.20 18.31
N VAL A 181 -11.72 21.46 17.02
CA VAL A 181 -12.93 21.08 16.32
C VAL A 181 -12.88 19.58 16.09
N ASP A 182 -13.85 18.86 16.62
CA ASP A 182 -14.00 17.40 16.45
C ASP A 182 -12.80 16.53 16.89
N GLY A 183 -12.06 16.99 17.92
CA GLY A 183 -10.93 16.22 18.46
C GLY A 183 -9.65 16.28 17.64
N GLY A 184 -9.57 17.19 16.68
CA GLY A 184 -8.45 17.36 15.76
C GLY A 184 -7.11 17.64 16.42
N ARG A 185 -6.07 16.97 15.98
CA ARG A 185 -4.69 17.17 16.45
C ARG A 185 -3.70 17.49 15.32
N TYR A 186 -4.02 17.22 14.09
CA TYR A 186 -3.09 17.40 12.98
C TYR A 186 -3.51 18.54 12.07
N LEU A 187 -2.56 19.43 11.83
CA LEU A 187 -2.69 20.57 10.94
C LEU A 187 -2.15 20.24 9.54
N PRO A 188 -2.55 21.02 8.52
CA PRO A 188 -1.88 20.97 7.22
C PRO A 188 -0.38 21.27 7.35
N ASN A 189 0.44 20.50 6.64
CA ASN A 189 1.87 20.72 6.52
C ASN A 189 2.16 21.47 5.22
N ASP A 190 2.47 22.76 5.33
CA ASP A 190 2.73 23.66 4.20
C ASP A 190 4.21 23.66 3.77
N ASP A 191 5.07 22.79 4.35
CA ASP A 191 6.45 22.64 3.88
C ASP A 191 6.45 22.07 2.45
N PRO A 192 7.04 22.79 1.47
CA PRO A 192 7.08 22.32 0.09
C PRO A 192 7.88 21.02 -0.11
N ASN A 193 8.66 20.60 0.88
CA ASN A 193 9.38 19.32 0.87
C ASN A 193 8.63 18.20 1.60
N ALA A 194 7.53 18.51 2.28
CA ALA A 194 6.72 17.49 2.92
C ALA A 194 6.07 16.60 1.87
N THR A 195 6.04 15.31 2.13
CA THR A 195 5.47 14.31 1.22
C THR A 195 4.71 13.24 1.99
N LEU A 196 3.70 12.69 1.37
CA LEU A 196 2.96 11.52 1.83
C LEU A 196 3.52 10.23 1.21
N LEU A 197 3.67 10.20 -0.12
CA LEU A 197 4.07 9.01 -0.86
C LEU A 197 5.58 8.96 -1.17
N GLY A 198 6.22 10.12 -1.28
CA GLY A 198 7.59 10.24 -1.76
C GLY A 198 7.73 10.13 -3.28
N ALA A 199 8.82 10.71 -3.81
CA ALA A 199 9.01 10.84 -5.25
C ALA A 199 9.05 9.49 -6.00
N SER A 200 9.65 8.45 -5.41
CA SER A 200 9.75 7.13 -6.03
C SER A 200 8.39 6.46 -6.20
N GLN A 201 7.52 6.57 -5.19
CA GLN A 201 6.17 6.01 -5.29
C GLN A 201 5.30 6.81 -6.26
N TRP A 202 5.44 8.15 -6.29
CA TRP A 202 4.74 8.97 -7.28
C TRP A 202 5.11 8.59 -8.71
N ALA A 203 6.39 8.47 -9.02
CA ALA A 203 6.85 8.05 -10.36
C ALA A 203 6.27 6.68 -10.74
N TRP A 204 6.31 5.71 -9.81
CA TRP A 204 5.70 4.40 -10.02
C TRP A 204 4.18 4.50 -10.20
N PHE A 205 3.50 5.31 -9.39
CA PHE A 205 2.04 5.47 -9.46
C PHE A 205 1.61 6.05 -10.82
N GLU A 206 2.32 7.06 -11.32
CA GLU A 206 2.09 7.58 -12.67
C GLU A 206 2.27 6.51 -13.76
N GLU A 207 3.25 5.63 -13.64
CA GLU A 207 3.42 4.50 -14.56
C GLU A 207 2.21 3.55 -14.48
N GLN A 208 1.73 3.25 -13.26
CA GLN A 208 0.55 2.41 -13.08
C GLN A 208 -0.72 3.02 -13.70
N LEU A 209 -0.87 4.33 -13.65
CA LEU A 209 -2.01 5.01 -14.27
C LEU A 209 -2.04 4.90 -15.81
N ARG A 210 -0.89 4.61 -16.43
CA ARG A 210 -0.79 4.38 -17.89
C ARG A 210 -1.09 2.92 -18.30
N VAL A 211 -1.19 2.01 -17.33
CA VAL A 211 -1.53 0.61 -17.63
C VAL A 211 -2.97 0.53 -18.12
N PRO A 212 -3.24 -0.11 -19.28
CA PRO A 212 -4.60 -0.22 -19.80
C PRO A 212 -5.50 -1.05 -18.87
N ALA A 213 -6.57 -0.43 -18.36
CA ALA A 213 -7.61 -1.07 -17.56
C ALA A 213 -8.96 -0.39 -17.79
N GLN A 214 -10.07 -1.13 -17.71
CA GLN A 214 -11.42 -0.62 -17.83
C GLN A 214 -11.92 -0.04 -16.50
N VAL A 215 -11.49 -0.64 -15.40
CA VAL A 215 -11.75 -0.17 -14.05
C VAL A 215 -10.42 -0.08 -13.30
N ARG A 216 -10.22 1.02 -12.59
CA ARG A 216 -9.07 1.20 -11.70
C ARG A 216 -9.57 1.54 -10.32
N ILE A 217 -9.10 0.78 -9.34
CA ILE A 217 -9.38 1.00 -7.91
C ILE A 217 -8.06 1.35 -7.25
N ILE A 218 -8.03 2.49 -6.58
CA ILE A 218 -6.87 2.98 -5.84
C ILE A 218 -7.21 2.89 -4.37
N GLY A 219 -6.45 2.10 -3.62
CA GLY A 219 -6.56 1.95 -2.18
C GLY A 219 -5.52 2.81 -1.46
N SER A 220 -5.98 3.57 -0.48
CA SER A 220 -5.19 4.35 0.46
C SER A 220 -5.60 3.94 1.87
N SER A 221 -4.66 3.80 2.80
CA SER A 221 -4.98 3.44 4.18
C SER A 221 -5.53 4.63 4.99
N ILE A 222 -5.16 5.86 4.62
CA ILE A 222 -5.71 7.06 5.22
C ILE A 222 -6.67 7.79 4.25
N GLU A 223 -7.57 8.60 4.81
CA GLU A 223 -8.66 9.24 4.10
C GLU A 223 -8.16 10.26 3.07
N VAL A 224 -8.61 10.12 1.83
CA VAL A 224 -8.25 11.01 0.71
C VAL A 224 -9.15 12.25 0.67
N VAL A 225 -10.44 12.07 0.92
CA VAL A 225 -11.47 13.10 0.69
C VAL A 225 -11.76 13.93 1.94
N ASP A 226 -11.54 13.35 3.11
CA ASP A 226 -11.83 14.01 4.39
C ASP A 226 -10.98 15.28 4.58
N GLU A 227 -11.62 16.35 5.05
CA GLU A 227 -11.00 17.65 5.34
C GLU A 227 -11.22 18.06 6.79
N ASP A 228 -12.26 17.55 7.42
CA ASP A 228 -12.80 18.08 8.68
C ASP A 228 -12.37 17.28 9.92
N SER A 229 -12.03 15.99 9.76
CA SER A 229 -11.56 15.19 10.89
C SER A 229 -10.22 15.70 11.43
N GLY A 230 -10.04 15.60 12.71
CA GLY A 230 -8.77 15.97 13.32
C GLY A 230 -7.70 14.88 13.26
N GLY A 231 -8.06 13.74 12.70
CA GLY A 231 -7.16 12.61 12.50
C GLY A 231 -6.17 12.83 11.37
N GLU A 232 -5.38 11.81 11.14
CA GLU A 232 -4.46 11.73 10.02
C GLU A 232 -5.23 11.54 8.70
N LYS A 233 -4.85 12.32 7.68
CA LYS A 233 -5.53 12.32 6.37
C LYS A 233 -4.66 12.94 5.29
N TRP A 234 -5.02 12.76 4.02
CA TRP A 234 -4.34 13.41 2.90
C TRP A 234 -4.35 14.94 2.97
N ALA A 235 -5.40 15.53 3.55
CA ALA A 235 -5.49 16.97 3.74
C ALA A 235 -4.41 17.54 4.67
N ASN A 236 -3.69 16.71 5.44
CA ASN A 236 -2.50 17.14 6.16
C ASN A 236 -1.31 17.44 5.23
N PHE A 237 -1.37 17.05 3.97
CA PHE A 237 -0.36 17.30 2.93
C PHE A 237 -0.99 18.00 1.73
N PRO A 238 -1.46 19.25 1.88
CA PRO A 238 -2.30 19.93 0.89
C PRO A 238 -1.58 20.19 -0.45
N LEU A 239 -0.25 20.31 -0.43
CA LEU A 239 0.55 20.53 -1.64
C LEU A 239 0.73 19.25 -2.47
N GLU A 240 0.57 18.09 -1.87
CA GLU A 240 0.70 16.79 -2.55
C GLU A 240 -0.66 16.24 -2.99
N ARG A 241 -1.72 16.45 -2.18
CA ARG A 241 -3.10 16.05 -2.46
C ARG A 241 -3.68 16.75 -3.68
#